data_3ba53abd47777d05d01c8194b0f44c2a
#
_entry.id   3ba53abd47777d05d01c8194b0f44c2a
#
_cell.length_a   1.000
_cell.length_b   1.000
_cell.length_c   1.000
_cell.angle_alpha   90.00
_cell.angle_beta   90.00
_cell.angle_gamma   90.00
#
_symmetry.space_group_name_H-M   'P 1'
#
loop_
_entity.id
_entity.type
_entity.pdbx_description
1 polymer ?
#
loop_
_entity_poly.entity_id
_entity_poly.type
_entity_poly.pdbx_seq_one_letter_code
_entity_poly.pdbx_strand_id
1 'polypeptide(L)'
;MNKFLARTTLLLGMVVSSTALAAERTVILAVQNMYCAACPHTVKASLQVVPGVKSVTVSYKDKTAIVTYDDSTADVNALTAATTNAGYPSTPQG
;
A
#
# COMPACT_ATOMS: atom_id res chain seq x y z
N MET A 1 32.86 -11.04 39.11
CA MET A 1 32.70 -10.96 38.60
C MET A 1 31.97 -10.82 37.83
N ASN A 2 31.64 -10.87 37.75
CA ASN A 2 31.12 -10.81 37.06
C ASN A 2 30.56 -10.36 36.31
N LYS A 3 30.31 -10.01 36.14
CA LYS A 3 29.91 -9.49 35.54
C LYS A 3 29.64 -9.43 34.47
N PHE A 4 29.75 -9.42 34.06
CA PHE A 4 29.69 -9.28 33.00
C PHE A 4 28.81 -9.54 32.35
N LEU A 5 28.59 -9.89 32.50
CA LEU A 5 27.89 -10.20 32.04
C LEU A 5 26.86 -9.66 31.59
N ALA A 6 26.58 -9.33 31.81
CA ALA A 6 25.69 -8.78 31.56
C ALA A 6 25.42 -8.46 30.44
N ARG A 7 25.75 -8.32 30.16
CA ARG A 7 25.67 -7.88 29.20
C ARG A 7 25.03 -8.26 28.31
N THR A 8 24.89 -8.63 28.12
CA THR A 8 24.47 -8.89 27.30
C THR A 8 23.39 -8.71 26.86
N THR A 9 23.03 -8.71 27.06
CA THR A 9 22.11 -8.53 26.83
C THR A 9 21.65 -7.85 25.94
N LEU A 10 21.76 -7.47 25.82
CA LEU A 10 21.48 -6.77 25.14
C LEU A 10 21.15 -6.91 24.09
N LEU A 11 21.28 -7.17 23.82
CA LEU A 11 21.14 -7.20 22.82
C LEU A 11 20.16 -7.41 22.32
N LEU A 12 19.90 -7.63 22.55
CA LEU A 12 19.12 -7.84 22.20
C LEU A 12 18.33 -7.21 21.63
N GLY A 13 18.20 -6.85 21.82
CA GLY A 13 17.40 -6.30 21.48
C GLY A 13 17.32 -6.01 20.41
N MET A 14 17.79 -5.93 20.16
CA MET A 14 17.85 -5.52 19.19
C MET A 14 17.26 -5.98 18.27
N VAL A 15 17.27 -6.47 18.12
CA VAL A 15 16.88 -6.99 17.32
C VAL A 15 15.72 -6.69 16.91
N VAL A 16 15.18 -6.60 17.46
CA VAL A 16 14.11 -6.26 17.32
C VAL A 16 13.88 -5.34 16.37
N SER A 17 14.61 -4.61 16.29
CA SER A 17 14.55 -3.71 15.34
C SER A 17 13.99 -4.16 14.11
N SER A 18 14.18 -5.27 13.81
CA SER A 18 13.72 -5.77 12.58
C SER A 18 12.28 -5.56 12.36
N THR A 19 11.60 -5.30 13.36
CA THR A 19 10.21 -5.14 13.19
C THR A 19 9.82 -4.01 12.34
N ALA A 20 10.70 -3.12 12.09
CA ALA A 20 10.34 -1.96 11.33
C ALA A 20 10.17 -2.24 9.86
N LEU A 21 10.10 -3.46 9.45
CA LEU A 21 10.09 -3.76 8.04
C LEU A 21 8.80 -3.41 7.33
N ALA A 22 7.68 -3.50 7.98
CA ALA A 22 6.40 -3.18 7.35
C ALA A 22 6.17 -1.69 7.47
N ALA A 23 5.96 -1.02 6.36
CA ALA A 23 5.67 0.39 6.37
C ALA A 23 4.44 0.65 5.55
N GLU A 24 3.53 1.45 6.09
CA GLU A 24 2.38 1.88 5.35
C GLU A 24 2.76 3.05 4.46
N ARG A 25 2.31 2.96 3.23
CA ARG A 25 2.51 4.04 2.27
C ARG A 25 1.19 4.40 1.65
N THR A 26 1.10 5.65 1.22
CA THR A 26 -0.10 6.14 0.55
C THR A 26 0.29 6.67 -0.81
N VAL A 27 -0.44 6.26 -1.82
CA VAL A 27 -0.20 6.72 -3.18
C VAL A 27 -1.51 7.23 -3.75
N ILE A 28 -1.41 8.26 -4.59
CA ILE A 28 -2.56 8.76 -5.33
C ILE A 28 -2.38 8.33 -6.77
N LEU A 29 -3.36 7.62 -7.29
CA LEU A 29 -3.34 7.14 -8.67
C LEU A 29 -4.29 7.98 -9.51
N ALA A 30 -3.80 8.48 -10.64
CA ALA A 30 -4.66 9.07 -11.65
C ALA A 30 -5.25 7.92 -12.45
N VAL A 31 -6.57 7.84 -12.48
CA VAL A 31 -7.27 6.70 -13.06
C VAL A 31 -7.99 7.11 -14.33
N GLN A 32 -7.78 6.36 -15.39
CA GLN A 32 -8.43 6.63 -16.67
C GLN A 32 -9.69 5.79 -16.80
N ASN A 33 -10.55 6.22 -17.70
CA ASN A 33 -11.76 5.47 -18.11
C ASN A 33 -12.89 5.47 -17.07
N MET A 34 -12.81 6.28 -16.03
CA MET A 34 -13.91 6.39 -15.09
C MET A 34 -14.95 7.36 -15.62
N TYR A 35 -15.80 6.89 -16.53
CA TYR A 35 -16.80 7.74 -17.17
C TYR A 35 -18.20 7.55 -16.64
N CYS A 36 -18.42 6.62 -15.73
CA CYS A 36 -19.75 6.32 -15.23
C CYS A 36 -19.77 6.43 -13.70
N ALA A 37 -20.96 6.68 -13.16
CA ALA A 37 -21.11 6.86 -11.72
C ALA A 37 -20.76 5.60 -10.94
N ALA A 38 -20.89 4.43 -11.54
CA ALA A 38 -20.57 3.17 -10.89
C ALA A 38 -19.11 2.77 -11.04
N CYS A 39 -18.36 3.43 -11.93
CA CYS A 39 -16.97 3.07 -12.18
C CYS A 39 -16.09 3.15 -10.94
N PRO A 40 -16.25 4.12 -10.04
CA PRO A 40 -15.43 4.15 -8.83
C PRO A 40 -15.56 2.89 -7.98
N HIS A 41 -16.72 2.26 -7.97
CA HIS A 41 -16.91 1.02 -7.22
C HIS A 41 -16.06 -0.11 -7.79
N THR A 42 -15.97 -0.19 -9.11
CA THR A 42 -15.17 -1.21 -9.76
C THR A 42 -13.67 -0.96 -9.49
N VAL A 43 -13.25 0.29 -9.58
CA VAL A 43 -11.86 0.64 -9.29
C VAL A 43 -11.52 0.29 -7.85
N LYS A 44 -12.39 0.66 -6.93
CA LYS A 44 -12.16 0.38 -5.51
C LYS A 44 -12.06 -1.12 -5.27
N ALA A 45 -12.98 -1.88 -5.84
CA ALA A 45 -12.97 -3.34 -5.67
C ALA A 45 -11.70 -3.95 -6.23
N SER A 46 -11.23 -3.47 -7.38
CA SER A 46 -10.01 -4.02 -7.98
C SER A 46 -8.80 -3.78 -7.12
N LEU A 47 -8.75 -2.66 -6.40
CA LEU A 47 -7.64 -2.35 -5.52
C LEU A 47 -7.73 -3.07 -4.19
N GLN A 48 -8.95 -3.25 -3.68
CA GLN A 48 -9.14 -3.88 -2.38
C GLN A 48 -8.72 -5.34 -2.35
N VAL A 49 -8.69 -6.01 -3.49
CA VAL A 49 -8.28 -7.41 -3.52
C VAL A 49 -6.77 -7.60 -3.62
N VAL A 50 -6.02 -6.52 -3.80
CA VAL A 50 -4.56 -6.63 -3.87
C VAL A 50 -4.03 -6.90 -2.47
N PRO A 51 -3.26 -7.98 -2.27
CA PRO A 51 -2.71 -8.25 -0.94
C PRO A 51 -1.87 -7.07 -0.45
N GLY A 52 -2.07 -6.67 0.79
CA GLY A 52 -1.34 -5.57 1.39
C GLY A 52 -2.07 -4.24 1.34
N VAL A 53 -3.15 -4.14 0.60
CA VAL A 53 -3.93 -2.90 0.56
C VAL A 53 -4.74 -2.77 1.83
N LYS A 54 -4.62 -1.62 2.48
CA LYS A 54 -5.30 -1.33 3.74
C LYS A 54 -6.58 -0.54 3.55
N SER A 55 -6.53 0.48 2.70
CA SER A 55 -7.70 1.30 2.46
C SER A 55 -7.64 1.90 1.07
N VAL A 56 -8.80 2.17 0.50
CA VAL A 56 -8.93 2.74 -0.83
C VAL A 56 -10.03 3.80 -0.79
N THR A 57 -9.72 4.98 -1.28
CA THR A 57 -10.71 6.04 -1.46
C THR A 57 -10.66 6.48 -2.92
N VAL A 58 -11.77 6.35 -3.63
CA VAL A 58 -11.82 6.69 -5.05
C VAL A 58 -12.68 7.93 -5.23
N SER A 59 -12.17 8.90 -5.97
CA SER A 59 -12.90 10.11 -6.31
C SER A 59 -13.28 10.08 -7.79
N TYR A 60 -14.56 10.03 -8.07
CA TYR A 60 -15.05 10.12 -9.45
C TYR A 60 -14.77 11.49 -10.02
N LYS A 61 -14.98 12.52 -9.19
CA LYS A 61 -14.79 13.90 -9.62
C LYS A 61 -13.34 14.17 -10.04
N ASP A 62 -12.41 13.70 -9.23
CA ASP A 62 -11.00 13.97 -9.48
C ASP A 62 -10.33 12.91 -10.34
N LYS A 63 -11.03 11.82 -10.61
CA LYS A 63 -10.48 10.69 -11.37
C LYS A 63 -9.24 10.14 -10.70
N THR A 64 -9.30 9.99 -9.39
CA THR A 64 -8.16 9.51 -8.61
C THR A 64 -8.57 8.39 -7.66
N ALA A 65 -7.60 7.59 -7.28
CA ALA A 65 -7.74 6.59 -6.23
C ALA A 65 -6.61 6.80 -5.24
N ILE A 66 -6.96 6.98 -3.97
CA ILE A 66 -5.96 7.13 -2.91
C ILE A 66 -5.89 5.79 -2.22
N VAL A 67 -4.71 5.18 -2.24
CA VAL A 67 -4.52 3.82 -1.73
C VAL A 67 -3.47 3.84 -0.64
N THR A 68 -3.83 3.29 0.51
CA THR A 68 -2.88 3.05 1.60
C THR A 68 -2.58 1.55 1.61
N TYR A 69 -1.31 1.22 1.59
CA TYR A 69 -0.88 -0.17 1.46
C TYR A 69 0.39 -0.43 2.26
N ASP A 70 0.62 -1.70 2.55
CA ASP A 70 1.82 -2.17 3.23
C ASP A 70 2.87 -2.45 2.17
N ASP A 71 3.97 -1.72 2.19
CA ASP A 71 4.98 -1.81 1.13
C ASP A 71 5.83 -3.08 1.22
N SER A 72 5.70 -3.85 2.28
CA SER A 72 6.36 -5.16 2.32
C SER A 72 5.56 -6.22 1.57
N THR A 73 4.30 -5.95 1.23
CA THR A 73 3.43 -6.92 0.58
C THR A 73 2.97 -6.46 -0.79
N ALA A 74 2.79 -5.16 -0.98
CA ALA A 74 2.32 -4.60 -2.24
C ALA A 74 3.24 -3.48 -2.70
N ASP A 75 3.16 -3.16 -3.99
CA ASP A 75 3.87 -2.01 -4.53
C ASP A 75 2.98 -1.31 -5.54
N VAL A 76 3.43 -0.16 -6.03
CA VAL A 76 2.65 0.63 -6.97
C VAL A 76 2.36 -0.16 -8.24
N ASN A 77 3.30 -0.98 -8.69
CA ASN A 77 3.08 -1.77 -9.91
C ASN A 77 1.92 -2.75 -9.74
N ALA A 78 1.78 -3.34 -8.56
CA ALA A 78 0.67 -4.25 -8.29
C ALA A 78 -0.66 -3.49 -8.32
N LEU A 79 -0.66 -2.26 -7.80
CA LEU A 79 -1.88 -1.45 -7.76
C LEU A 79 -2.30 -1.02 -9.16
N THR A 80 -1.35 -0.52 -9.96
CA THR A 80 -1.68 -0.08 -11.31
C THR A 80 -2.07 -1.26 -12.19
N ALA A 81 -1.45 -2.43 -11.99
CA ALA A 81 -1.84 -3.62 -12.73
C ALA A 81 -3.27 -4.03 -12.39
N ALA A 82 -3.65 -3.91 -11.12
CA ALA A 82 -5.00 -4.31 -10.70
C ALA A 82 -6.05 -3.43 -11.37
N THR A 83 -5.87 -2.11 -11.39
CA THR A 83 -6.84 -1.23 -12.03
C THR A 83 -6.83 -1.42 -13.55
N THR A 84 -5.66 -1.60 -14.14
CA THR A 84 -5.55 -1.80 -15.58
C THR A 84 -6.26 -3.06 -16.00
N ASN A 85 -6.10 -4.14 -15.24
CA ASN A 85 -6.77 -5.41 -15.55
C ASN A 85 -8.28 -5.30 -15.42
N ALA A 86 -8.77 -4.36 -14.63
CA ALA A 86 -10.20 -4.12 -14.50
C ALA A 86 -10.71 -3.16 -15.57
N GLY A 87 -9.83 -2.65 -16.43
CA GLY A 87 -10.23 -1.73 -17.50
C GLY A 87 -9.97 -0.26 -17.18
N TYR A 88 -9.25 0.04 -16.11
CA TYR A 88 -9.02 1.40 -15.65
C TYR A 88 -7.53 1.66 -15.47
N PRO A 89 -6.79 1.91 -16.55
CA PRO A 89 -5.37 2.20 -16.44
C PRO A 89 -5.12 3.34 -15.48
N SER A 90 -4.08 3.20 -14.68
CA SER A 90 -3.76 4.23 -13.70
C SER A 90 -2.26 4.48 -13.63
N THR A 91 -1.90 5.68 -13.19
CA THR A 91 -0.51 6.06 -12.98
C THR A 91 -0.39 6.81 -11.68
N PRO A 92 0.73 6.66 -10.96
CA PRO A 92 0.92 7.42 -9.73
C PRO A 92 1.06 8.90 -10.02
N GLN A 93 0.48 9.71 -9.16
CA GLN A 93 0.58 11.16 -9.22
C GLN A 93 1.58 11.65 -8.19
N GLY A 94 2.32 12.63 -8.55
CA GLY A 94 3.21 13.31 -7.65
C GLY A 94 4.35 12.49 -7.18
#